data_ebaf9fd6cf23ac1a844f62a8ce0e0d7b
#
_entry.id   ebaf9fd6cf23ac1a844f62a8ce0e0d7b
#
_cell.length_a   1.000
_cell.length_b   1.000
_cell.length_c   1.000
_cell.angle_alpha   90.00
_cell.angle_beta   90.00
_cell.angle_gamma   90.00
#
_symmetry.space_group_name_H-M   'P 1'
#
loop_
_entity.id
_entity.type
_entity.pdbx_description
1 polymer ?
#
loop_
_entity_poly.entity_id
_entity_poly.type
_entity_poly.pdbx_seq_one_letter_code
_entity_poly.pdbx_strand_id
1 'polypeptide(L)'
;DSTKISWKKTAHMSRQCYLGNKAPGINVSEPTSGLTNDFDNLKYTIEESEAGYKNFCVIDFFINSIEWLYLASKGHRRAHFFFENNQIKKQWLIP
;
A
#
# COMPACT_ATOMS: atom_id res chain seq x y z
N ASP A 1 0.33 3.51 19.33
CA ASP A 1 -0.16 3.97 18.05
C ASP A 1 0.29 2.97 16.97
N SER A 2 -0.67 2.43 16.23
CA SER A 2 -0.44 1.42 15.18
C SER A 2 0.43 1.96 14.04
N THR A 3 0.31 3.23 13.71
CA THR A 3 1.13 3.88 12.67
C THR A 3 2.61 3.84 13.05
N LYS A 4 2.92 4.21 14.28
CA LYS A 4 4.31 4.23 14.78
C LYS A 4 4.92 2.82 14.84
N ILE A 5 4.12 1.84 15.29
CA ILE A 5 4.54 0.44 15.35
C ILE A 5 4.83 -0.09 13.93
N SER A 6 3.94 0.19 12.99
CA SER A 6 4.09 -0.22 11.58
C SER A 6 5.32 0.43 10.95
N TRP A 7 5.54 1.73 11.19
CA TRP A 7 6.71 2.43 10.70
C TRP A 7 8.02 1.81 11.19
N LYS A 8 8.09 1.47 12.47
CA LYS A 8 9.28 0.83 13.05
C LYS A 8 9.61 -0.51 12.40
N LYS A 9 8.61 -1.20 11.86
CA LYS A 9 8.79 -2.48 11.18
C LYS A 9 9.16 -2.34 9.70
N THR A 10 9.11 -1.14 9.12
CA THR A 10 9.44 -0.96 7.71
C THR A 10 10.94 -1.15 7.48
N ALA A 11 11.27 -1.84 6.40
CA ALA A 11 12.66 -2.02 5.99
C ALA A 11 13.28 -0.70 5.52
N HIS A 12 14.58 -0.58 5.63
CA HIS A 12 15.36 0.58 5.19
C HIS A 12 15.00 0.99 3.75
N MET A 13 15.03 0.05 2.83
CA MET A 13 14.69 0.29 1.43
C MET A 13 13.23 0.77 1.25
N SER A 14 12.31 0.23 2.03
CA SER A 14 10.90 0.57 1.94
C SER A 14 10.60 2.00 2.38
N ARG A 15 11.46 2.60 3.19
CA ARG A 15 11.29 3.98 3.66
C ARG A 15 11.63 5.02 2.60
N GLN A 16 12.36 4.62 1.56
CA GLN A 16 12.79 5.53 0.49
C GLN A 16 11.64 6.30 -0.13
N CYS A 17 10.51 5.65 -0.39
CA CYS A 17 9.36 6.28 -1.05
C CYS A 17 8.73 7.41 -0.23
N TYR A 18 9.02 7.49 1.06
CA TYR A 18 8.50 8.54 1.95
C TYR A 18 9.46 9.71 2.14
N LEU A 19 10.63 9.70 1.47
CA LEU A 19 11.70 10.68 1.66
C LEU A 19 11.71 11.79 0.60
N GLY A 20 10.71 11.83 -0.27
CA GLY A 20 10.59 12.89 -1.27
C GLY A 20 10.47 14.26 -0.62
N ASN A 21 11.15 15.26 -1.20
CA ASN A 21 11.17 16.64 -0.69
C ASN A 21 10.06 17.52 -1.28
N LYS A 22 9.30 16.99 -2.24
CA LYS A 22 8.18 17.69 -2.89
C LYS A 22 6.94 16.82 -2.85
N ALA A 23 5.77 17.46 -2.84
CA ALA A 23 4.50 16.75 -2.86
C ALA A 23 4.32 15.97 -4.18
N PRO A 24 3.69 14.78 -4.15
CA PRO A 24 3.35 14.06 -5.36
C PRO A 24 2.47 14.90 -6.30
N GLY A 25 2.69 14.77 -7.59
CA GLY A 25 1.90 15.47 -8.61
C GLY A 25 2.35 16.88 -8.95
N ILE A 26 3.39 17.39 -8.31
CA ILE A 26 3.97 18.69 -8.68
C ILE A 26 4.61 18.60 -10.07
N ASN A 27 4.38 19.63 -10.88
CA ASN A 27 5.00 19.73 -12.20
C ASN A 27 6.50 19.94 -12.08
N VAL A 28 7.28 19.22 -12.86
CA VAL A 28 8.73 19.37 -12.98
C VAL A 28 9.12 19.39 -14.46
N SER A 29 10.25 20.03 -14.78
CA SER A 29 10.71 20.16 -16.16
C SER A 29 11.35 18.91 -16.72
N GLU A 30 11.93 18.06 -15.87
CA GLU A 30 12.66 16.87 -16.26
C GLU A 30 12.23 15.67 -15.42
N PRO A 31 12.34 14.43 -15.94
CA PRO A 31 12.03 13.23 -15.16
C PRO A 31 12.89 13.16 -13.90
N THR A 32 12.24 12.86 -12.76
CA THR A 32 12.92 12.75 -11.47
C THR A 32 12.15 11.84 -10.53
N SER A 33 12.85 11.21 -9.61
CA SER A 33 12.24 10.48 -8.51
C SER A 33 11.69 11.41 -7.42
N GLY A 34 12.10 12.67 -7.43
CA GLY A 34 11.80 13.61 -6.34
C GLY A 34 12.67 13.43 -5.11
N LEU A 35 13.64 12.51 -5.15
CA LEU A 35 14.56 12.24 -4.05
C LEU A 35 15.89 12.94 -4.27
N THR A 36 16.61 13.24 -3.18
CA THR A 36 18.01 13.65 -3.29
C THR A 36 18.83 12.46 -3.79
N ASN A 37 20.04 12.75 -4.31
CA ASN A 37 20.90 11.73 -4.87
C ASN A 37 21.26 10.62 -3.86
N ASP A 38 21.50 10.99 -2.61
CA ASP A 38 21.80 10.02 -1.54
C ASP A 38 20.59 9.13 -1.22
N PHE A 39 19.40 9.70 -1.13
CA PHE A 39 18.18 8.93 -0.89
C PHE A 39 17.84 8.03 -2.09
N ASP A 40 18.04 8.53 -3.30
CA ASP A 40 17.78 7.79 -4.54
C ASP A 40 18.71 6.55 -4.64
N ASN A 41 19.93 6.67 -4.17
CA ASN A 41 20.93 5.59 -4.17
C ASN A 41 20.98 4.79 -2.87
N LEU A 42 19.99 4.92 -2.00
CA LEU A 42 19.90 4.23 -0.71
C LEU A 42 21.09 4.52 0.22
N LYS A 43 21.72 5.67 0.07
CA LYS A 43 22.85 6.13 0.92
C LYS A 43 22.34 6.99 2.07
N TYR A 44 21.63 6.36 3.00
CA TYR A 44 21.13 7.04 4.19
C TYR A 44 21.06 6.04 5.36
N THR A 45 21.17 6.55 6.56
CA THR A 45 21.04 5.76 7.78
C THR A 45 19.56 5.55 8.11
N ILE A 46 19.29 4.58 8.99
CA ILE A 46 17.93 4.36 9.48
C ILE A 46 17.42 5.60 10.23
N GLU A 47 18.29 6.32 10.93
CA GLU A 47 17.98 7.55 11.64
C GLU A 47 17.59 8.67 10.67
N GLU A 48 18.33 8.82 9.58
CA GLU A 48 18.02 9.80 8.53
C GLU A 48 16.68 9.48 7.86
N SER A 49 16.32 8.20 7.74
CA SER A 49 15.05 7.78 7.15
C SER A 49 13.83 8.17 7.98
N GLU A 50 14.02 8.52 9.26
CA GLU A 50 12.92 8.98 10.13
C GLU A 50 12.25 10.24 9.59
N ALA A 51 12.93 11.03 8.77
CA ALA A 51 12.35 12.20 8.11
C ALA A 51 11.12 11.83 7.25
N GLY A 52 11.01 10.58 6.80
CA GLY A 52 9.88 10.09 6.01
C GLY A 52 8.63 9.77 6.82
N TYR A 53 8.74 9.65 8.14
CA TYR A 53 7.60 9.25 8.98
C TYR A 53 6.38 10.17 8.82
N LYS A 54 6.60 11.46 8.66
CA LYS A 54 5.53 12.46 8.47
C LYS A 54 4.70 12.20 7.20
N ASN A 55 5.25 11.46 6.23
CA ASN A 55 4.60 11.14 4.97
C ASN A 55 3.99 9.73 4.97
N PHE A 56 4.12 9.01 6.08
CA PHE A 56 3.64 7.64 6.23
C PHE A 56 2.28 7.60 6.91
N CYS A 57 1.40 6.76 6.42
CA CYS A 57 0.13 6.48 7.09
C CYS A 57 -0.20 5.00 6.98
N VAL A 58 -1.05 4.54 7.88
CA VAL A 58 -1.62 3.20 7.84
C VAL A 58 -3.12 3.35 7.61
N ILE A 59 -3.64 2.59 6.66
CA ILE A 59 -5.07 2.55 6.36
C ILE A 59 -5.56 1.14 6.64
N ASP A 60 -6.48 1.00 7.57
CA ASP A 60 -7.10 -0.28 7.91
C ASP A 60 -8.48 -0.36 7.26
N PHE A 61 -8.70 -1.41 6.51
CA PHE A 61 -10.00 -1.69 5.91
C PHE A 61 -10.65 -2.87 6.63
N PHE A 62 -11.86 -2.66 7.14
CA PHE A 62 -12.67 -3.73 7.70
C PHE A 62 -13.61 -4.24 6.62
N ILE A 63 -13.35 -5.44 6.13
CA ILE A 63 -14.06 -6.01 4.99
C ILE A 63 -15.24 -6.85 5.50
N ASN A 64 -16.44 -6.51 5.06
CA ASN A 64 -17.67 -7.26 5.38
C ASN A 64 -17.99 -8.32 4.33
N SER A 65 -17.60 -8.08 3.08
CA SER A 65 -17.85 -9.03 2.00
C SER A 65 -16.82 -8.85 0.89
N ILE A 66 -16.63 -9.92 0.12
CA ILE A 66 -15.77 -9.92 -1.06
C ILE A 66 -16.52 -10.60 -2.19
N GLU A 67 -16.55 -9.99 -3.38
CA GLU A 67 -16.96 -10.66 -4.61
C GLU A 67 -15.72 -11.07 -5.40
N TRP A 68 -15.75 -12.30 -5.88
CA TRP A 68 -14.72 -12.86 -6.73
C TRP A 68 -15.29 -13.11 -8.12
N LEU A 69 -14.61 -12.62 -9.15
CA LEU A 69 -14.99 -12.83 -10.55
C LEU A 69 -13.80 -13.40 -11.32
N TYR A 70 -13.99 -14.60 -11.83
CA TYR A 70 -13.00 -15.26 -12.68
C TYR A 70 -13.45 -15.14 -14.14
N LEU A 71 -12.62 -14.52 -14.96
CA LEU A 71 -12.89 -14.35 -16.39
C LEU A 71 -12.20 -15.44 -17.18
N ALA A 72 -12.97 -16.26 -17.85
CA ALA A 72 -12.46 -17.36 -18.65
C ALA A 72 -13.21 -17.44 -19.97
N SER A 73 -12.50 -17.81 -21.05
CA SER A 73 -13.09 -17.97 -22.39
C SER A 73 -14.16 -19.06 -22.45
N LYS A 74 -14.07 -20.07 -21.56
CA LYS A 74 -15.04 -21.17 -21.47
C LYS A 74 -16.22 -20.88 -20.55
N GLY A 75 -16.35 -19.64 -20.09
CA GLY A 75 -17.41 -19.21 -19.19
C GLY A 75 -16.87 -18.64 -17.90
N HIS A 76 -17.43 -17.53 -17.48
CA HIS A 76 -17.02 -16.86 -16.26
C HIS A 76 -17.58 -17.56 -15.02
N ARG A 77 -16.98 -17.29 -13.87
CA ARG A 77 -17.46 -17.76 -12.57
C ARG A 77 -17.46 -16.58 -11.60
N ARG A 78 -18.48 -16.51 -10.76
CA ARG A 78 -18.63 -15.44 -9.78
C ARG A 78 -19.03 -16.01 -8.43
N ALA A 79 -18.41 -15.51 -7.37
CA ALA A 79 -18.73 -15.94 -6.01
C ALA A 79 -18.80 -14.75 -5.07
N HIS A 80 -19.57 -14.89 -4.01
CA HIS A 80 -19.71 -13.87 -2.97
C HIS A 80 -19.41 -14.51 -1.62
N PHE A 81 -18.59 -13.84 -0.82
CA PHE A 81 -18.19 -14.26 0.51
C PHE A 81 -18.62 -13.20 1.51
N PHE A 82 -19.34 -13.61 2.54
CA PHE A 82 -19.79 -12.72 3.62
C PHE A 82 -19.08 -13.11 4.92
N PHE A 83 -18.60 -12.12 5.64
CA PHE A 83 -17.95 -12.32 6.94
C PHE A 83 -18.89 -11.85 8.04
N GLU A 84 -19.49 -12.80 8.77
CA GLU A 84 -20.45 -12.55 9.85
C GLU A 84 -20.14 -13.43 11.06
N ASN A 85 -20.12 -12.85 12.26
CA ASN A 85 -19.98 -13.59 13.52
C ASN A 85 -18.82 -14.61 13.50
N ASN A 86 -17.65 -14.21 12.99
CA ASN A 86 -16.48 -15.06 12.83
C ASN A 86 -16.70 -16.27 11.90
N GLN A 87 -17.72 -16.20 11.05
CA GLN A 87 -18.01 -17.22 10.05
C GLN A 87 -17.96 -16.64 8.65
N ILE A 88 -17.65 -17.50 7.67
CA ILE A 88 -17.64 -17.14 6.26
C ILE A 88 -18.81 -17.85 5.59
N LYS A 89 -19.76 -17.07 5.04
CA LYS A 89 -20.82 -17.58 4.19
C LYS A 89 -20.41 -17.42 2.74
N LYS A 90 -20.61 -18.46 1.94
CA LYS A 90 -20.19 -18.51 0.53
C LYS A 90 -21.41 -18.72 -0.36
N GLN A 91 -21.40 -18.07 -1.52
CA GLN A 91 -22.49 -18.18 -2.48
C GLN A 91 -21.96 -18.02 -3.89
N TRP A 92 -22.32 -18.95 -4.78
CA TRP A 92 -22.09 -18.78 -6.20
C TRP A 92 -23.13 -17.81 -6.77
N LEU A 93 -22.69 -16.96 -7.67
CA LEU A 93 -23.54 -16.01 -8.39
C LEU A 93 -23.42 -16.25 -9.89
N ILE A 94 -24.46 -15.87 -10.61
CA ILE A 94 -24.37 -15.78 -12.06
C ILE A 94 -23.42 -14.61 -12.41
N PRO A 95 -22.43 -14.84 -13.25
CA PRO A 95 -21.48 -13.79 -13.63
C PRO A 95 -22.10 -12.58 -14.33
#